data_46685e23e97a6bf02e89b971b0da232b
#
_entry.id   46685e23e97a6bf02e89b971b0da232b
#
_cell.length_a   1.000
_cell.length_b   1.000
_cell.length_c   1.000
_cell.angle_alpha   90.00
_cell.angle_beta   90.00
_cell.angle_gamma   90.00
#
_symmetry.space_group_name_H-M   'P 1'
#
loop_
_entity.id
_entity.type
_entity.pdbx_description
1 polymer ?
#
loop_
_entity_poly.entity_id
_entity_poly.type
_entity_poly.pdbx_seq_one_letter_code
_entity_poly.pdbx_strand_id
1 'polypeptide(L)'
;MGALIVFFYSISFKPSYARDLGQWENSDPTIREWYRGLMQPDNPAASCCGEADAYWADEIHVRNGKTYATITDDRPDEPLGRPHVPNGTEIEIPNHKLKWDRANPTGHGVVFMSPGGYVFCFVQPGGV
;
A
#
# COMPACT_ATOMS: atom_id res chain seq x y z
N MET A 1 35.19 12.55 -37.14
CA MET A 1 33.76 12.26 -37.32
C MET A 1 33.23 11.56 -36.09
N GLY A 2 32.68 12.33 -35.17
CA GLY A 2 32.07 11.75 -33.99
C GLY A 2 30.64 11.33 -34.27
N ALA A 3 30.33 10.08 -34.05
CA ALA A 3 28.94 9.67 -33.99
C ALA A 3 28.32 10.25 -32.72
N LEU A 4 27.39 11.18 -32.89
CA LEU A 4 26.67 11.73 -31.77
C LEU A 4 25.64 10.67 -31.30
N ILE A 5 25.98 9.95 -30.27
CA ILE A 5 25.06 9.02 -29.67
C ILE A 5 24.22 9.82 -28.67
N VAL A 6 23.01 10.19 -29.09
CA VAL A 6 22.08 10.86 -28.19
C VAL A 6 21.34 9.77 -27.44
N PHE A 7 21.65 9.64 -26.15
CA PHE A 7 20.90 8.77 -25.30
C PHE A 7 19.65 9.52 -24.83
N PHE A 8 18.51 9.15 -25.38
CA PHE A 8 17.25 9.62 -24.85
C PHE A 8 16.90 8.79 -23.65
N TYR A 9 17.11 9.34 -22.49
CA TYR A 9 16.53 8.76 -21.29
C TYR A 9 15.06 9.12 -21.28
N SER A 10 14.22 8.19 -21.70
CA SER A 10 12.79 8.36 -21.47
C SER A 10 12.54 8.15 -19.99
N ILE A 11 12.34 9.25 -19.29
CA ILE A 11 11.83 9.20 -17.93
C ILE A 11 10.37 8.78 -18.05
N SER A 12 10.10 7.49 -17.87
CA SER A 12 8.73 7.05 -17.78
C SER A 12 8.22 7.35 -16.37
N PHE A 13 7.34 8.34 -16.30
CA PHE A 13 6.59 8.56 -15.08
C PHE A 13 5.61 7.40 -14.92
N LYS A 14 5.90 6.51 -13.97
CA LYS A 14 4.97 5.44 -13.64
C LYS A 14 3.81 6.03 -12.86
N PRO A 15 2.57 5.68 -13.22
CA PRO A 15 1.42 6.11 -12.42
C PRO A 15 1.59 5.64 -10.99
N SER A 16 1.28 6.52 -10.04
CA SER A 16 1.43 6.25 -8.62
C SER A 16 0.20 5.50 -8.11
N TYR A 17 0.19 4.19 -8.16
CA TYR A 17 -0.80 3.41 -7.44
C TYR A 17 -0.19 2.08 -7.02
N ALA A 18 0.05 1.93 -5.72
CA ALA A 18 0.56 0.73 -5.06
C ALA A 18 1.76 0.11 -5.79
N ARG A 19 2.67 0.95 -6.31
CA ARG A 19 3.87 0.52 -7.04
C ARG A 19 3.57 -0.55 -8.10
N ASP A 20 2.50 -0.35 -8.88
CA ASP A 20 2.11 -1.29 -9.93
C ASP A 20 3.15 -1.29 -11.05
N LEU A 21 4.02 -2.29 -11.02
CA LEU A 21 5.08 -2.51 -12.01
C LEU A 21 4.76 -3.69 -12.93
N GLY A 22 3.48 -4.05 -13.02
CA GLY A 22 3.03 -5.21 -13.78
C GLY A 22 2.84 -6.47 -12.93
N GLN A 23 3.30 -6.47 -11.68
CA GLN A 23 3.15 -7.62 -10.78
C GLN A 23 1.70 -7.92 -10.42
N TRP A 24 0.81 -6.95 -10.63
CA TRP A 24 -0.62 -7.05 -10.32
C TRP A 24 -1.46 -7.50 -11.51
N GLU A 25 -0.85 -7.82 -12.67
CA GLU A 25 -1.58 -8.18 -13.88
C GLU A 25 -2.49 -9.38 -13.69
N ASN A 26 -2.08 -10.33 -12.85
CA ASN A 26 -2.85 -11.53 -12.53
C ASN A 26 -3.70 -11.39 -11.27
N SER A 27 -3.76 -10.20 -10.69
CA SER A 27 -4.56 -9.94 -9.51
C SER A 27 -6.02 -9.77 -9.89
N ASP A 28 -6.91 -9.98 -8.90
CA ASP A 28 -8.33 -9.72 -9.06
C ASP A 28 -8.55 -8.28 -9.52
N PRO A 29 -9.21 -8.04 -10.66
CA PRO A 29 -9.46 -6.69 -11.18
C PRO A 29 -10.22 -5.80 -10.19
N THR A 30 -11.11 -6.36 -9.38
CA THR A 30 -11.87 -5.61 -8.37
C THR A 30 -10.94 -5.05 -7.30
N ILE A 31 -10.00 -5.86 -6.82
CA ILE A 31 -9.03 -5.44 -5.81
C ILE A 31 -8.09 -4.40 -6.40
N ARG A 32 -7.62 -4.62 -7.61
CA ARG A 32 -6.73 -3.69 -8.31
C ARG A 32 -7.38 -2.33 -8.52
N GLU A 33 -8.64 -2.31 -8.95
CA GLU A 33 -9.41 -1.09 -9.13
C GLU A 33 -9.63 -0.36 -7.82
N TRP A 34 -9.92 -1.10 -6.76
CA TRP A 34 -10.09 -0.53 -5.43
C TRP A 34 -8.82 0.18 -4.96
N TYR A 35 -7.66 -0.45 -5.14
CA TYR A 35 -6.36 0.15 -4.79
C TYR A 35 -6.14 1.47 -5.51
N ARG A 36 -6.49 1.53 -6.80
CA ARG A 36 -6.30 2.75 -7.60
C ARG A 36 -7.14 3.91 -7.11
N GLY A 37 -8.33 3.65 -6.63
CA GLY A 37 -9.24 4.67 -6.16
C GLY A 37 -9.07 5.08 -4.71
N LEU A 38 -8.15 4.45 -3.98
CA LEU A 38 -8.03 4.63 -2.55
C LEU A 38 -7.21 5.88 -2.23
N MET A 39 -7.84 6.85 -1.58
CA MET A 39 -7.20 8.13 -1.24
C MET A 39 -6.91 8.24 0.25
N GLN A 40 -5.88 9.00 0.59
CA GLN A 40 -5.47 9.20 1.99
C GLN A 40 -6.57 9.94 2.77
N PRO A 41 -6.84 9.52 4.01
CA PRO A 41 -7.92 10.13 4.78
C PRO A 41 -7.65 11.59 5.17
N ASP A 42 -6.38 11.97 5.29
CA ASP A 42 -5.96 13.32 5.64
C ASP A 42 -5.60 14.17 4.42
N ASN A 43 -5.57 13.57 3.24
CA ASN A 43 -5.31 14.28 1.99
C ASN A 43 -6.03 13.57 0.84
N PRO A 44 -7.29 13.95 0.55
CA PRO A 44 -8.09 13.28 -0.49
C PRO A 44 -7.54 13.39 -1.91
N ALA A 45 -6.57 14.27 -2.15
CA ALA A 45 -5.91 14.41 -3.43
C ALA A 45 -4.71 13.47 -3.60
N ALA A 46 -4.32 12.77 -2.54
CA ALA A 46 -3.17 11.87 -2.55
C ALA A 46 -3.62 10.42 -2.41
N SER A 47 -3.03 9.52 -3.21
CA SER A 47 -3.33 8.10 -3.17
C SER A 47 -2.75 7.43 -1.93
N CYS A 48 -3.48 6.48 -1.35
CA CYS A 48 -2.94 5.56 -0.35
C CYS A 48 -1.81 4.72 -0.94
N CYS A 49 -1.98 4.29 -2.16
CA CYS A 49 -1.02 3.41 -2.82
C CYS A 49 0.26 4.13 -3.22
N GLY A 50 0.17 5.28 -3.87
CA GLY A 50 1.34 6.08 -4.26
C GLY A 50 2.61 5.28 -4.47
N GLU A 51 3.62 5.54 -3.64
CA GLU A 51 4.86 4.78 -3.57
C GLU A 51 4.85 3.70 -2.49
N ALA A 52 3.67 3.41 -1.93
CA ALA A 52 3.52 2.48 -0.84
C ALA A 52 3.36 1.04 -1.32
N ASP A 53 3.78 0.13 -0.47
CA ASP A 53 3.47 -1.28 -0.58
C ASP A 53 2.31 -1.61 0.36
N ALA A 54 1.48 -2.57 -0.03
CA ALA A 54 0.32 -2.99 0.74
C ALA A 54 0.62 -4.27 1.53
N TYR A 55 0.29 -4.26 2.82
CA TYR A 55 0.45 -5.42 3.70
C TYR A 55 -0.87 -5.68 4.41
N TRP A 56 -1.25 -6.94 4.50
CA TRP A 56 -2.41 -7.32 5.29
C TRP A 56 -2.09 -7.22 6.78
N ALA A 57 -3.02 -6.65 7.53
CA ALA A 57 -2.90 -6.46 8.97
C ALA A 57 -4.29 -6.55 9.59
N ASP A 58 -4.65 -7.72 10.07
CA ASP A 58 -6.01 -8.01 10.51
C ASP A 58 -6.26 -7.75 11.99
N GLU A 59 -5.19 -7.56 12.76
CA GLU A 59 -5.30 -7.32 14.19
C GLU A 59 -5.00 -5.86 14.51
N ILE A 60 -5.83 -5.27 15.36
CA ILE A 60 -5.72 -3.89 15.78
C ILE A 60 -5.66 -3.86 17.29
N HIS A 61 -4.66 -3.15 17.82
CA HIS A 61 -4.50 -2.94 19.26
C HIS A 61 -4.41 -1.45 19.55
N VAL A 62 -5.08 -1.01 20.60
CA VAL A 62 -4.98 0.38 21.07
C VAL A 62 -4.33 0.38 22.44
N ARG A 63 -3.22 1.09 22.55
CA ARG A 63 -2.47 1.23 23.80
C ARG A 63 -2.09 2.71 23.99
N ASN A 64 -2.40 3.26 25.15
CA ASN A 64 -2.05 4.64 25.48
C ASN A 64 -2.53 5.67 24.43
N GLY A 65 -3.73 5.44 23.88
CA GLY A 65 -4.29 6.30 22.84
C GLY A 65 -3.67 6.15 21.47
N LYS A 66 -2.77 5.19 21.29
CA LYS A 66 -2.13 4.91 20.00
C LYS A 66 -2.67 3.60 19.41
N THR A 67 -2.85 3.62 18.10
CA THR A 67 -3.33 2.46 17.35
C THR A 67 -2.17 1.73 16.72
N TYR A 68 -2.16 0.40 16.85
CA TYR A 68 -1.17 -0.49 16.26
C TYR A 68 -1.88 -1.52 15.42
N ALA A 69 -1.39 -1.73 14.21
CA ALA A 69 -1.85 -2.81 13.33
C ALA A 69 -0.79 -3.90 13.31
N THR A 70 -1.23 -5.14 13.46
CA THR A 70 -0.33 -6.29 13.43
C THR A 70 -0.35 -6.94 12.06
N ILE A 71 0.82 -7.09 11.47
CA ILE A 71 0.96 -7.73 10.16
C ILE A 71 0.58 -9.21 10.24
N THR A 72 -0.31 -9.62 9.34
CA THR A 72 -0.82 -10.98 9.25
C THR A 72 -0.74 -11.50 7.81
N ASP A 73 0.25 -11.03 7.04
CA ASP A 73 0.33 -11.25 5.61
C ASP A 73 1.28 -12.41 5.29
N ASP A 74 0.73 -13.54 4.87
CA ASP A 74 1.49 -14.73 4.49
C ASP A 74 1.87 -14.75 3.02
N ARG A 75 1.46 -13.74 2.25
CA ARG A 75 1.78 -13.70 0.82
C ARG A 75 3.28 -13.51 0.61
N PRO A 76 3.86 -14.13 -0.43
CA PRO A 76 5.27 -13.90 -0.74
C PRO A 76 5.51 -12.44 -1.16
N ASP A 77 6.70 -11.95 -0.88
CA ASP A 77 7.08 -10.59 -1.26
C ASP A 77 7.36 -10.47 -2.76
N GLU A 78 7.69 -11.57 -3.39
CA GLU A 78 7.85 -11.66 -4.84
C GLU A 78 6.66 -12.41 -5.45
N PRO A 79 6.18 -12.01 -6.62
CA PRO A 79 6.70 -10.94 -7.49
C PRO A 79 6.25 -9.52 -7.12
N LEU A 80 5.67 -9.31 -5.95
CA LEU A 80 5.16 -8.00 -5.53
C LEU A 80 6.28 -6.95 -5.41
N GLY A 81 7.52 -7.39 -5.19
CA GLY A 81 8.66 -6.50 -5.11
C GLY A 81 8.66 -5.61 -3.88
N ARG A 82 8.06 -6.06 -2.81
CA ARG A 82 7.94 -5.27 -1.58
C ARG A 82 8.98 -5.72 -0.54
N PRO A 83 9.41 -4.82 0.35
CA PRO A 83 10.25 -5.22 1.47
C PRO A 83 9.55 -6.25 2.36
N HIS A 84 10.32 -7.17 2.92
CA HIS A 84 9.76 -8.16 3.83
C HIS A 84 9.40 -7.52 5.17
N VAL A 85 8.16 -7.76 5.61
CA VAL A 85 7.70 -7.40 6.96
C VAL A 85 7.17 -8.68 7.60
N PRO A 86 7.82 -9.18 8.64
CA PRO A 86 7.42 -10.45 9.28
C PRO A 86 6.01 -10.37 9.89
N ASN A 87 5.29 -11.48 9.82
CA ASN A 87 4.03 -11.61 10.56
C ASN A 87 4.27 -11.36 12.05
N GLY A 88 3.31 -10.71 12.69
CA GLY A 88 3.41 -10.33 14.09
C GLY A 88 4.07 -8.97 14.31
N THR A 89 4.61 -8.34 13.26
CA THR A 89 5.17 -6.99 13.38
C THR A 89 4.03 -6.01 13.66
N GLU A 90 4.19 -5.20 14.71
CA GLU A 90 3.24 -4.14 15.02
C GLU A 90 3.67 -2.84 14.35
N ILE A 91 2.75 -2.24 13.63
CA ILE A 91 2.95 -0.95 12.96
C ILE A 91 2.10 0.10 13.68
N GLU A 92 2.73 1.15 14.19
CA GLU A 92 2.00 2.27 14.76
C GLU A 92 1.30 3.05 13.64
N ILE A 93 -0.01 3.19 13.76
CA ILE A 93 -0.82 3.90 12.78
C ILE A 93 -1.20 5.27 13.36
N PRO A 94 -0.70 6.36 12.78
CA PRO A 94 -1.16 7.69 13.19
C PRO A 94 -2.67 7.82 13.01
N ASN A 95 -3.35 8.45 13.94
CA ASN A 95 -4.80 8.54 13.94
C ASN A 95 -5.35 9.15 12.65
N HIS A 96 -4.66 10.12 12.07
CA HIS A 96 -5.07 10.76 10.82
C HIS A 96 -4.87 9.89 9.58
N LYS A 97 -4.27 8.71 9.72
CA LYS A 97 -4.09 7.73 8.65
C LYS A 97 -5.06 6.56 8.72
N LEU A 98 -5.91 6.53 9.74
CA LEU A 98 -6.96 5.52 9.84
C LEU A 98 -8.06 5.80 8.82
N LYS A 99 -8.39 4.80 8.03
CA LYS A 99 -9.42 4.89 7.01
C LYS A 99 -10.43 3.76 7.17
N TRP A 100 -11.69 4.10 7.05
CA TRP A 100 -12.77 3.14 7.08
C TRP A 100 -13.37 3.03 5.68
N ASP A 101 -13.35 1.84 5.11
CA ASP A 101 -13.94 1.61 3.79
C ASP A 101 -14.72 0.30 3.80
N ARG A 102 -16.04 0.41 3.79
CA ARG A 102 -16.93 -0.75 3.78
C ARG A 102 -16.82 -1.56 2.49
N ALA A 103 -16.36 -0.94 1.42
CA ALA A 103 -16.21 -1.58 0.12
C ALA A 103 -14.87 -2.32 -0.01
N ASN A 104 -14.06 -2.38 1.05
CA ASN A 104 -12.79 -3.10 1.02
C ASN A 104 -13.01 -4.55 0.54
N PRO A 105 -12.58 -4.90 -0.67
CA PRO A 105 -12.87 -6.21 -1.25
C PRO A 105 -11.88 -7.28 -0.81
N THR A 106 -10.84 -6.92 -0.06
CA THR A 106 -9.78 -7.86 0.30
C THR A 106 -10.17 -8.81 1.43
N GLY A 107 -11.13 -8.41 2.25
CA GLY A 107 -11.45 -9.14 3.47
C GLY A 107 -10.44 -8.96 4.59
N HIS A 108 -9.46 -8.10 4.41
CA HIS A 108 -8.35 -7.88 5.35
C HIS A 108 -8.23 -6.40 5.69
N GLY A 109 -7.64 -6.12 6.86
CA GLY A 109 -7.06 -4.81 7.09
C GLY A 109 -5.83 -4.64 6.20
N VAL A 110 -5.62 -3.45 5.65
CA VAL A 110 -4.50 -3.20 4.74
C VAL A 110 -3.75 -1.96 5.18
N VAL A 111 -2.48 -2.13 5.49
CA VAL A 111 -1.59 -1.01 5.75
C VAL A 111 -0.77 -0.71 4.49
N PHE A 112 -0.79 0.55 4.10
CA PHE A 112 -0.01 1.06 2.98
C PHE A 112 1.15 1.85 3.54
N MET A 113 2.36 1.38 3.32
CA MET A 113 3.55 2.07 3.83
C MET A 113 4.70 2.04 2.84
N SER A 114 5.54 3.07 2.93
CA SER A 114 6.74 3.15 2.11
C SER A 114 7.79 2.13 2.60
N PRO A 115 8.81 1.84 1.78
CA PRO A 115 9.92 0.99 2.23
C PRO A 115 10.61 1.49 3.51
N GLY A 116 10.55 2.80 3.77
CA GLY A 116 11.09 3.39 4.99
C GLY A 116 10.19 3.31 6.21
N GLY A 117 8.99 2.73 6.08
CA GLY A 117 8.06 2.56 7.18
C GLY A 117 7.06 3.70 7.38
N TYR A 118 6.99 4.67 6.45
CA TYR A 118 5.99 5.73 6.53
C TYR A 118 4.62 5.17 6.14
N VAL A 119 3.64 5.37 7.01
CA VAL A 119 2.27 4.91 6.79
C VAL A 119 1.47 5.98 6.03
N PHE A 120 1.00 5.63 4.83
CA PHE A 120 0.14 6.50 4.04
C PHE A 120 -1.32 6.33 4.43
N CYS A 121 -1.75 5.11 4.65
CA CYS A 121 -3.11 4.77 5.07
C CYS A 121 -3.12 3.43 5.79
N PHE A 122 -4.05 3.28 6.71
CA PHE A 122 -4.47 1.97 7.18
C PHE A 122 -5.96 1.84 6.95
N VAL A 123 -6.35 0.93 6.06
CA VAL A 123 -7.76 0.64 5.81
C VAL A 123 -8.16 -0.52 6.70
N GLN A 124 -9.11 -0.26 7.59
CA GLN A 124 -9.59 -1.28 8.50
C GLN A 124 -10.33 -2.37 7.73
N PRO A 125 -10.38 -3.62 8.27
CA PRO A 125 -11.11 -4.70 7.60
C PRO A 125 -12.53 -4.24 7.29
N GLY A 126 -13.01 -4.55 6.06
CA GLY A 126 -14.38 -4.28 5.69
C GLY A 126 -15.30 -5.02 6.65
N GLY A 127 -15.92 -4.30 7.55
CA GLY A 127 -16.77 -4.90 8.55
C GLY A 127 -18.16 -5.14 8.02
N VAL A 128 -18.69 -6.26 8.35
CA VAL A 128 -20.12 -6.50 8.29
C VAL A 128 -20.73 -5.90 9.55
#